data_da2b9a5bca5b50946b4377c2c9e034f7
#
_entry.id   da2b9a5bca5b50946b4377c2c9e034f7
#
_cell.length_a   1.000
_cell.length_b   1.000
_cell.length_c   1.000
_cell.angle_alpha   90.00
_cell.angle_beta   90.00
_cell.angle_gamma   90.00
#
_symmetry.space_group_name_H-M   'P 1'
#
loop_
_entity.id
_entity.type
_entity.pdbx_description
1 polymer ?
#
loop_
_entity_poly.entity_id
_entity_poly.type
_entity_poly.pdbx_seq_one_letter_code
_entity_poly.pdbx_strand_id
1 'polypeptide(L)'
;TNLVLCDIKFATEAAYRKYCGGSLASVESFLRLTEEMEVPLWIRHVVVPGLTDQAEEVLQVLSIAGKYPNLQKIELLPFRKLCQSKYDAMGLPFPLRDTPECDAETLLRLQGLIPEAYR
;
A
#
# COMPACT_ATOMS: atom_id res chain seq x y z
N THR A 1 -8.57 -18.95 -9.70
CA THR A 1 -8.55 -17.63 -9.09
C THR A 1 -8.51 -16.56 -10.14
N ASN A 2 -9.34 -15.59 -9.97
CA ASN A 2 -9.56 -14.61 -11.00
C ASN A 2 -9.14 -13.20 -10.62
N LEU A 3 -8.58 -13.00 -9.43
CA LEU A 3 -8.17 -11.69 -8.97
C LEU A 3 -7.16 -11.82 -7.83
N VAL A 4 -6.09 -11.04 -7.90
CA VAL A 4 -5.10 -10.94 -6.82
C VAL A 4 -5.17 -9.56 -6.21
N LEU A 5 -5.29 -9.50 -4.87
CA LEU A 5 -5.16 -8.28 -4.09
C LEU A 5 -3.78 -8.27 -3.46
N CYS A 6 -2.97 -7.26 -3.75
CA CYS A 6 -1.63 -7.14 -3.22
C CYS A 6 -1.43 -5.79 -2.56
N ASP A 7 -0.90 -5.79 -1.34
CA ASP A 7 -0.59 -4.56 -0.62
C ASP A 7 0.83 -4.12 -0.96
N ILE A 8 0.99 -2.86 -1.38
CA ILE A 8 2.29 -2.20 -1.42
C ILE A 8 2.30 -1.23 -0.25
N LYS A 9 3.06 -1.56 0.78
CA LYS A 9 3.06 -0.77 2.01
C LYS A 9 3.95 0.46 1.94
N PHE A 10 5.08 0.34 1.28
CA PHE A 10 6.03 1.44 1.11
C PHE A 10 6.61 1.40 -0.29
N ALA A 11 7.06 2.57 -0.77
CA ALA A 11 7.60 2.70 -2.12
C ALA A 11 9.11 2.52 -2.18
N THR A 12 9.78 2.31 -1.05
CA THR A 12 11.24 2.13 -1.00
C THR A 12 11.61 0.89 -0.20
N GLU A 13 12.74 0.29 -0.57
CA GLU A 13 13.28 -0.88 0.14
C GLU A 13 13.68 -0.52 1.58
N ALA A 14 14.24 0.67 1.78
CA ALA A 14 14.64 1.13 3.10
C ALA A 14 13.45 1.22 4.06
N ALA A 15 12.32 1.76 3.59
CA ALA A 15 11.12 1.86 4.40
C ALA A 15 10.52 0.49 4.72
N TYR A 16 10.53 -0.43 3.75
CA TYR A 16 10.06 -1.80 3.98
C TYR A 16 10.85 -2.46 5.09
N ARG A 17 12.18 -2.36 5.05
CA ARG A 17 13.04 -2.96 6.08
C ARG A 17 12.83 -2.34 7.43
N LYS A 18 12.69 -1.01 7.48
CA LYS A 18 12.56 -0.28 8.75
C LYS A 18 11.23 -0.56 9.45
N TYR A 19 10.12 -0.57 8.70
CA TYR A 19 8.78 -0.60 9.29
C TYR A 19 8.07 -1.95 9.20
N CYS A 20 8.41 -2.78 8.22
CA CYS A 20 7.72 -4.04 8.00
C CYS A 20 8.60 -5.26 8.19
N GLY A 21 9.92 -5.08 8.19
CA GLY A 21 10.84 -6.21 8.21
C GLY A 21 10.82 -7.04 6.92
N GLY A 22 10.08 -6.57 5.89
CA GLY A 22 9.94 -7.25 4.61
C GLY A 22 10.84 -6.65 3.54
N SER A 23 10.52 -6.92 2.28
CA SER A 23 11.30 -6.51 1.14
C SER A 23 10.41 -6.07 -0.01
N LEU A 24 10.67 -4.87 -0.55
CA LEU A 24 9.99 -4.39 -1.75
C LEU A 24 10.33 -5.28 -2.95
N ALA A 25 11.55 -5.80 -3.01
CA ALA A 25 11.97 -6.71 -4.08
C ALA A 25 11.11 -7.98 -4.10
N SER A 26 10.76 -8.51 -2.92
CA SER A 26 9.87 -9.67 -2.80
C SER A 26 8.47 -9.36 -3.32
N VAL A 27 7.95 -8.15 -3.02
CA VAL A 27 6.65 -7.71 -3.52
C VAL A 27 6.69 -7.62 -5.04
N GLU A 28 7.73 -7.01 -5.62
CA GLU A 28 7.85 -6.90 -7.07
C GLU A 28 7.99 -8.26 -7.75
N SER A 29 8.67 -9.21 -7.11
CA SER A 29 8.76 -10.58 -7.63
C SER A 29 7.38 -11.23 -7.71
N PHE A 30 6.57 -11.03 -6.68
CA PHE A 30 5.20 -11.52 -6.64
C PHE A 30 4.34 -10.88 -7.75
N LEU A 31 4.49 -9.57 -7.95
CA LEU A 31 3.75 -8.85 -9.00
C LEU A 31 4.12 -9.38 -10.39
N ARG A 32 5.39 -9.65 -10.63
CA ARG A 32 5.83 -10.25 -11.89
C ARG A 32 5.23 -11.63 -12.09
N LEU A 33 5.11 -12.41 -11.03
CA LEU A 33 4.48 -13.72 -11.12
C LEU A 33 3.01 -13.60 -11.53
N THR A 34 2.28 -12.62 -11.00
CA THR A 34 0.87 -12.40 -11.40
C THR A 34 0.76 -12.02 -12.87
N GLU A 35 1.72 -11.26 -13.39
CA GLU A 35 1.77 -10.89 -14.79
C GLU A 35 1.99 -12.13 -15.68
N GLU A 36 2.93 -12.99 -15.30
CA GLU A 36 3.20 -14.22 -16.02
C GLU A 36 2.00 -15.15 -16.06
N MET A 37 1.23 -15.18 -14.97
CA MET A 37 0.02 -15.99 -14.86
C MET A 37 -1.20 -15.33 -15.49
N GLU A 38 -1.06 -14.10 -15.95
CA GLU A 38 -2.14 -13.31 -16.55
C GLU A 38 -3.36 -13.15 -15.62
N VAL A 39 -3.10 -13.02 -14.31
CA VAL A 39 -4.16 -12.84 -13.31
C VAL A 39 -4.41 -11.34 -13.11
N PRO A 40 -5.67 -10.88 -13.13
CA PRO A 40 -5.96 -9.47 -12.80
C PRO A 40 -5.42 -9.07 -11.43
N LEU A 41 -4.83 -7.89 -11.37
CA LEU A 41 -4.13 -7.40 -10.19
C LEU A 41 -4.78 -6.11 -9.68
N TRP A 42 -5.10 -6.07 -8.39
CA TRP A 42 -5.50 -4.87 -7.68
C TRP A 42 -4.43 -4.56 -6.63
N ILE A 43 -3.93 -3.34 -6.63
CA ILE A 43 -2.95 -2.87 -5.65
C ILE A 43 -3.67 -2.08 -4.57
N ARG A 44 -3.29 -2.32 -3.32
CA ARG A 44 -3.79 -1.59 -2.17
C ARG A 44 -2.63 -0.92 -1.47
N HIS A 45 -2.83 0.31 -1.04
CA HIS A 45 -1.81 1.10 -0.34
C HIS A 45 -2.47 1.85 0.80
N VAL A 46 -1.96 1.66 2.01
CA VAL A 46 -2.49 2.34 3.20
C VAL A 46 -1.79 3.69 3.36
N VAL A 47 -2.58 4.75 3.46
CA VAL A 47 -2.08 6.11 3.67
C VAL A 47 -1.92 6.34 5.17
N VAL A 48 -0.67 6.43 5.62
CA VAL A 48 -0.32 6.62 7.03
C VAL A 48 0.23 8.03 7.22
N PRO A 49 -0.43 8.90 7.98
CA PRO A 49 0.06 10.26 8.20
C PRO A 49 1.50 10.27 8.75
N GLY A 50 2.33 11.10 8.14
CA GLY A 50 3.73 11.22 8.50
C GLY A 50 4.65 10.17 7.89
N LEU A 51 4.10 9.12 7.27
CA LEU A 51 4.89 8.06 6.64
C LEU A 51 4.61 7.92 5.15
N THR A 52 3.35 7.74 4.78
CA THR A 52 2.97 7.47 3.38
C THR A 52 1.90 8.42 2.85
N ASP A 53 1.65 9.52 3.53
CA ASP A 53 0.61 10.48 3.16
C ASP A 53 1.07 11.56 2.19
N GLN A 54 2.27 11.47 1.68
CA GLN A 54 2.80 12.44 0.73
C GLN A 54 2.45 12.04 -0.70
N ALA A 55 2.18 13.06 -1.53
CA ALA A 55 1.89 12.83 -2.96
C ALA A 55 3.01 12.06 -3.66
N GLU A 56 4.25 12.35 -3.32
CA GLU A 56 5.42 11.69 -3.89
C GLU A 56 5.39 10.18 -3.64
N GLU A 57 5.01 9.76 -2.44
CA GLU A 57 4.90 8.34 -2.08
C GLU A 57 3.85 7.64 -2.95
N VAL A 58 2.69 8.27 -3.12
CA VAL A 58 1.60 7.73 -3.95
C VAL A 58 2.05 7.62 -5.41
N LEU A 59 2.75 8.64 -5.91
CA LEU A 59 3.25 8.62 -7.29
C LEU A 59 4.30 7.52 -7.49
N GLN A 60 5.13 7.25 -6.50
CA GLN A 60 6.10 6.17 -6.56
C GLN A 60 5.42 4.80 -6.56
N VAL A 61 4.40 4.62 -5.72
CA VAL A 61 3.60 3.38 -5.73
C VAL A 61 2.95 3.19 -7.08
N LEU A 62 2.40 4.25 -7.66
CA LEU A 62 1.81 4.21 -8.99
C LEU A 62 2.83 3.81 -10.05
N SER A 63 4.05 4.34 -9.96
CA SER A 63 5.14 4.00 -10.87
C SER A 63 5.53 2.53 -10.78
N ILE A 64 5.58 1.99 -9.57
CA ILE A 64 5.88 0.56 -9.35
C ILE A 64 4.78 -0.31 -9.95
N ALA A 65 3.53 -0.04 -9.59
CA ALA A 65 2.39 -0.85 -10.01
C ALA A 65 2.08 -0.72 -11.51
N GLY A 66 2.28 0.47 -12.06
CA GLY A 66 1.97 0.76 -13.45
C GLY A 66 2.85 0.03 -14.47
N LYS A 67 3.93 -0.62 -14.02
CA LYS A 67 4.78 -1.42 -14.90
C LYS A 67 4.11 -2.73 -15.32
N TYR A 68 3.05 -3.14 -14.64
CA TYR A 68 2.43 -4.43 -14.85
C TYR A 68 1.14 -4.29 -15.67
N PRO A 69 1.10 -4.88 -16.88
CA PRO A 69 -0.07 -4.72 -17.77
C PRO A 69 -1.34 -5.38 -17.23
N ASN A 70 -1.22 -6.29 -16.27
CA ASN A 70 -2.38 -6.92 -15.62
C ASN A 70 -2.99 -6.08 -14.50
N LEU A 71 -2.44 -4.91 -14.22
CA LEU A 71 -2.98 -4.01 -13.20
C LEU A 71 -4.33 -3.46 -13.65
N GLN A 72 -5.36 -3.60 -12.78
CA GLN A 72 -6.70 -3.10 -13.05
C GLN A 72 -7.09 -1.96 -12.12
N LYS A 73 -6.62 -1.97 -10.86
CA LYS A 73 -7.04 -0.99 -9.87
C LYS A 73 -5.94 -0.72 -8.86
N ILE A 74 -5.87 0.54 -8.42
CA ILE A 74 -5.07 0.97 -7.28
C ILE A 74 -6.02 1.60 -6.28
N GLU A 75 -6.07 1.04 -5.07
CA GLU A 75 -6.94 1.50 -4.01
C GLU A 75 -6.12 2.08 -2.87
N LEU A 76 -6.40 3.33 -2.49
CA LEU A 76 -5.80 3.95 -1.32
C LEU A 76 -6.72 3.74 -0.14
N LEU A 77 -6.17 3.22 0.95
CA LEU A 77 -6.93 2.96 2.18
C LEU A 77 -6.43 3.90 3.27
N PRO A 78 -7.34 4.51 4.05
CA PRO A 78 -6.90 5.36 5.15
C PRO A 78 -6.39 4.51 6.30
N PHE A 79 -5.29 4.95 6.91
CA PHE A 79 -4.80 4.31 8.13
C PHE A 79 -5.84 4.47 9.24
N ARG A 80 -6.16 3.36 9.90
CA ARG A 80 -7.05 3.30 11.05
C ARG A 80 -6.39 2.53 12.18
N LYS A 81 -6.68 2.92 13.41
CA LYS A 81 -6.10 2.26 14.59
C LYS A 81 -6.86 1.02 15.02
N LEU A 82 -7.67 0.45 14.14
CA LEU A 82 -8.48 -0.73 14.45
C LEU A 82 -7.64 -1.94 14.84
N CYS A 83 -6.41 -2.03 14.32
CA CYS A 83 -5.53 -3.14 14.64
C CYS A 83 -4.79 -2.98 15.97
N GLN A 84 -4.87 -1.83 16.63
CA GLN A 84 -4.17 -1.60 17.90
C GLN A 84 -4.59 -2.60 18.97
N SER A 85 -5.90 -2.83 19.10
CA SER A 85 -6.41 -3.77 20.10
C SER A 85 -5.91 -5.20 19.88
N LYS A 86 -5.69 -5.57 18.63
CA LYS A 86 -5.14 -6.87 18.27
C LYS A 86 -3.69 -7.01 18.75
N TYR A 87 -2.87 -5.97 18.55
CA TYR A 87 -1.50 -5.95 19.06
C TYR A 87 -1.49 -5.98 20.60
N ASP A 88 -2.37 -5.22 21.23
CA ASP A 88 -2.47 -5.18 22.69
C ASP A 88 -2.84 -6.56 23.25
N ALA A 89 -3.77 -7.26 22.60
CA ALA A 89 -4.20 -8.60 23.03
C ALA A 89 -3.07 -9.62 22.94
N MET A 90 -2.13 -9.43 22.00
CA MET A 90 -0.98 -10.32 21.83
C MET A 90 0.22 -9.90 22.68
N GLY A 91 0.11 -8.81 23.44
CA GLY A 91 1.22 -8.29 24.23
C GLY A 91 2.35 -7.70 23.39
N LEU A 92 2.07 -7.34 22.15
CA LEU A 92 3.06 -6.76 21.24
C LEU A 92 2.93 -5.25 21.16
N PRO A 93 4.03 -4.49 21.02
CA PRO A 93 3.92 -3.06 20.82
C PRO A 93 3.34 -2.76 19.44
N PHE A 94 2.40 -1.81 19.38
CA PHE A 94 1.84 -1.33 18.13
C PHE A 94 2.78 -0.27 17.54
N PRO A 95 3.45 -0.54 16.40
CA PRO A 95 4.48 0.36 15.87
C PRO A 95 3.99 1.77 15.53
N LEU A 96 2.68 1.90 15.26
CA LEU A 96 2.09 3.18 14.84
C LEU A 96 1.15 3.75 15.90
N ARG A 97 1.37 3.39 17.18
CA ARG A 97 0.53 3.81 18.29
C ARG A 97 0.32 5.33 18.34
N ASP A 98 1.39 6.10 18.13
CA ASP A 98 1.37 7.55 18.22
C ASP A 98 1.08 8.24 16.88
N THR A 99 0.83 7.46 15.83
CA THR A 99 0.51 8.00 14.52
C THR A 99 -0.99 8.28 14.44
N PRO A 100 -1.40 9.48 14.00
CA PRO A 100 -2.83 9.78 13.85
C PRO A 100 -3.44 8.98 12.71
N GLU A 101 -4.76 8.80 12.76
CA GLU A 101 -5.48 8.19 11.65
C GLU A 101 -5.52 9.14 10.46
N CYS A 102 -5.60 8.58 9.24
CA CYS A 102 -5.68 9.38 8.02
C CYS A 102 -7.05 10.03 7.90
N ASP A 103 -7.10 11.34 7.64
CA ASP A 103 -8.36 12.04 7.45
C ASP A 103 -8.88 11.87 6.01
N ALA A 104 -10.19 12.12 5.83
CA ALA A 104 -10.85 11.93 4.55
C ALA A 104 -10.35 12.94 3.50
N GLU A 105 -10.00 14.14 3.92
CA GLU A 105 -9.53 15.19 3.00
C GLU A 105 -8.18 14.80 2.39
N THR A 106 -7.24 14.33 3.20
CA THR A 106 -5.94 13.85 2.74
C THR A 106 -6.11 12.68 1.78
N LEU A 107 -6.98 11.74 2.13
CA LEU A 107 -7.24 10.57 1.29
C LEU A 107 -7.80 10.97 -0.07
N LEU A 108 -8.77 11.87 -0.11
CA LEU A 108 -9.36 12.36 -1.36
C LEU A 108 -8.34 13.07 -2.24
N ARG A 109 -7.49 13.88 -1.63
CA ARG A 109 -6.43 14.58 -2.36
C ARG A 109 -5.48 13.59 -3.03
N LEU A 110 -5.09 12.55 -2.32
CA LEU A 110 -4.16 11.55 -2.85
C LEU A 110 -4.82 10.64 -3.89
N GLN A 111 -6.09 10.32 -3.71
CA GLN A 111 -6.84 9.54 -4.70
C GLN A 111 -6.93 10.27 -6.05
N GLY A 112 -6.92 11.59 -6.03
CA GLY A 112 -6.89 12.39 -7.24
C GLY A 112 -5.64 12.20 -8.09
N LEU A 113 -4.58 11.66 -7.52
CA LEU A 113 -3.34 11.35 -8.25
C LEU A 113 -3.42 10.03 -9.03
N ILE A 114 -4.39 9.19 -8.70
CA ILE A 114 -4.55 7.89 -9.36
C ILE A 114 -5.30 8.10 -10.69
N PRO A 115 -4.76 7.63 -11.82
CA PRO A 115 -5.47 7.74 -13.11
C PRO A 115 -6.84 7.05 -13.05
N GLU A 116 -7.81 7.60 -13.77
CA GLU A 116 -9.17 7.04 -13.80
C GLU A 116 -9.18 5.57 -14.20
N ALA A 117 -8.27 5.16 -15.06
CA ALA A 117 -8.19 3.76 -15.50
C ALA A 117 -7.97 2.78 -14.36
N TYR A 118 -7.43 3.24 -13.23
CA TYR A 118 -7.10 2.40 -12.08
C TYR A 118 -7.96 2.69 -10.84
N ARG A 119 -8.95 3.53 -10.95
CA ARG A 119 -9.81 3.86 -9.81
C ARG A 119 -10.89 2.82 -9.52
#